data_0c9459ceb5a9b42f42ad364c9dcd5aea
#
_entry.id   0c9459ceb5a9b42f42ad364c9dcd5aea
#
_cell.length_a   1.000
_cell.length_b   1.000
_cell.length_c   1.000
_cell.angle_alpha   90.00
_cell.angle_beta   90.00
_cell.angle_gamma   90.00
#
_symmetry.space_group_name_H-M   'P 1'
#
loop_
_entity.id
_entity.type
_entity.pdbx_description
1 polymer ?
#
loop_
_entity_poly.entity_id
_entity_poly.type
_entity_poly.pdbx_seq_one_letter_code
_entity_poly.pdbx_strand_id
1 'polypeptide(L)'
;MDVIRKYNDGNLYSAFIIENQSYVDASMVVRAAAYEYVAYDRMLKKLKKNKAKEKLSMVHILVFYTGEKPWNAARQLSELVEVDERFESYFHDYQMNLIELCEIIKICIFSRKTFKKNV
;
A
#
# COMPACT_ATOMS: atom_id res chain seq x y z
N MET A 1 10.73 -5.86 -0.69
CA MET A 1 10.09 -5.38 0.54
C MET A 1 11.18 -4.88 1.48
N ASP A 2 11.27 -3.57 1.60
CA ASP A 2 12.48 -2.97 2.16
C ASP A 2 12.39 -2.60 3.64
N VAL A 3 11.21 -2.24 4.14
CA VAL A 3 11.13 -1.78 5.53
C VAL A 3 9.81 -2.22 6.15
N ILE A 4 9.90 -2.87 7.31
CA ILE A 4 8.75 -3.14 8.17
C ILE A 4 8.91 -2.27 9.41
N ARG A 5 7.96 -1.36 9.62
CA ARG A 5 7.88 -0.54 10.81
C ARG A 5 6.64 -0.90 11.60
N LYS A 6 6.81 -1.20 12.88
CA LYS A 6 5.69 -1.39 13.80
C LYS A 6 5.51 -0.12 14.61
N TYR A 7 4.30 0.38 14.61
CA TYR A 7 3.94 1.56 15.36
C TYR A 7 2.98 1.18 16.47
N ASN A 8 3.27 1.60 17.69
CA ASN A 8 2.42 1.36 18.84
C ASN A 8 1.89 2.68 19.38
N ASP A 9 0.57 2.86 19.29
CA ASP A 9 -0.12 4.00 19.87
C ASP A 9 -1.03 3.48 21.00
N GLY A 10 -0.44 3.30 22.18
CA GLY A 10 -1.14 2.68 23.30
C GLY A 10 -1.36 1.20 23.12
N ASN A 11 -2.59 0.78 22.87
CA ASN A 11 -2.98 -0.62 22.74
C ASN A 11 -3.09 -1.17 21.32
N LEU A 12 -2.84 -0.31 20.32
CA LEU A 12 -2.97 -0.69 18.91
C LEU A 12 -1.60 -0.66 18.23
N TYR A 13 -1.29 -1.75 17.55
CA TYR A 13 -0.09 -1.85 16.72
C TYR A 13 -0.51 -1.77 15.24
N SER A 14 0.19 -0.93 14.49
CA SER A 14 0.09 -0.92 13.04
C SER A 14 1.44 -1.27 12.44
N ALA A 15 1.45 -2.18 11.48
CA ALA A 15 2.66 -2.54 10.76
C ALA A 15 2.65 -1.84 9.40
N PHE A 16 3.73 -1.13 9.10
CA PHE A 16 3.92 -0.47 7.82
C PHE A 16 4.97 -1.22 7.03
N ILE A 17 4.62 -1.61 5.82
CA ILE A 17 5.54 -2.22 4.88
C ILE A 17 5.74 -1.22 3.74
N ILE A 18 7.00 -0.83 3.54
CA ILE A 18 7.35 0.15 2.53
C ILE A 18 8.07 -0.56 1.39
N GLU A 19 7.54 -0.42 0.20
CA GLU A 19 8.14 -0.93 -1.03
C GLU A 19 8.62 0.25 -1.87
N ASN A 20 9.91 0.30 -2.15
CA ASN A 20 10.49 1.33 -3.02
C ASN A 20 10.52 0.84 -4.47
N GLN A 21 9.88 1.60 -5.36
CA GLN A 21 9.85 1.29 -6.79
C GLN A 21 10.41 2.45 -7.58
N SER A 22 11.41 2.16 -8.43
CA SER A 22 12.00 3.15 -9.33
C SER A 22 11.48 3.04 -10.77
N TYR A 23 10.70 2.02 -11.06
CA TYR A 23 10.10 1.79 -12.38
C TYR A 23 8.66 1.32 -12.21
N VAL A 24 7.86 1.46 -13.28
CA VAL A 24 6.47 1.02 -13.28
C VAL A 24 6.42 -0.50 -13.40
N ASP A 25 5.82 -1.16 -12.44
CA ASP A 25 5.64 -2.60 -12.40
C ASP A 25 4.14 -2.92 -12.45
N ALA A 26 3.70 -3.54 -13.54
CA ALA A 26 2.29 -3.89 -13.72
C ALA A 26 1.78 -4.90 -12.69
N SER A 27 2.67 -5.69 -12.09
CA SER A 27 2.31 -6.70 -11.09
C SER A 27 2.31 -6.16 -9.65
N MET A 28 2.57 -4.88 -9.45
CA MET A 28 2.79 -4.34 -8.10
C MET A 28 1.57 -4.49 -7.18
N VAL A 29 0.37 -4.37 -7.73
CA VAL A 29 -0.86 -4.56 -6.96
C VAL A 29 -0.91 -5.96 -6.33
N VAL A 30 -0.61 -6.99 -7.12
CA VAL A 30 -0.61 -8.38 -6.64
C VAL A 30 0.49 -8.59 -5.60
N ARG A 31 1.67 -8.03 -5.83
CA ARG A 31 2.79 -8.12 -4.88
C ARG A 31 2.45 -7.44 -3.57
N ALA A 32 1.86 -6.26 -3.61
CA ALA A 32 1.46 -5.53 -2.40
C ALA A 32 0.41 -6.33 -1.60
N ALA A 33 -0.61 -6.86 -2.27
CA ALA A 33 -1.61 -7.69 -1.64
C ALA A 33 -0.99 -8.95 -1.01
N ALA A 34 -0.07 -9.60 -1.71
CA ALA A 34 0.61 -10.79 -1.20
C ALA A 34 1.40 -10.48 0.08
N TYR A 35 2.13 -9.39 0.12
CA TYR A 35 2.88 -8.98 1.31
C TYR A 35 1.95 -8.72 2.50
N GLU A 36 0.81 -8.07 2.26
CA GLU A 36 -0.16 -7.80 3.30
C GLU A 36 -0.70 -9.08 3.92
N TYR A 37 -1.12 -10.04 3.09
CA TYR A 37 -1.69 -11.29 3.57
C TYR A 37 -0.66 -12.19 4.22
N VAL A 38 0.59 -12.20 3.74
CA VAL A 38 1.68 -12.93 4.40
C VAL A 38 1.94 -12.35 5.79
N ALA A 39 1.88 -11.03 5.95
CA ALA A 39 2.04 -10.40 7.26
C ALA A 39 0.93 -10.83 8.23
N TYR A 40 -0.32 -10.86 7.78
CA TYR A 40 -1.44 -11.35 8.60
C TYR A 40 -1.28 -12.83 8.94
N ASP A 41 -0.85 -13.64 8.00
CA ASP A 41 -0.64 -15.08 8.22
C ASP A 41 0.43 -15.31 9.31
N ARG A 42 1.52 -14.55 9.27
CA ARG A 42 2.57 -14.63 10.29
C ARG A 42 2.05 -14.23 11.67
N MET A 43 1.21 -13.21 11.74
CA MET A 43 0.59 -12.79 13.00
C MET A 43 -0.32 -13.87 13.56
N LEU A 44 -1.13 -14.50 12.71
CA LEU A 44 -2.01 -15.60 13.12
C LEU A 44 -1.23 -16.77 13.71
N LYS A 45 -0.10 -17.13 13.10
CA LYS A 45 0.75 -18.23 13.58
C LYS A 45 1.32 -17.94 14.96
N LYS A 46 1.67 -16.69 15.23
CA LYS A 46 2.14 -16.28 16.57
C LYS A 46 1.02 -16.33 17.58
N LEU A 47 -0.19 -15.89 17.23
CA LEU A 47 -1.34 -15.88 18.13
C LEU A 47 -1.78 -17.27 18.56
N LYS A 48 -1.74 -18.26 17.68
CA LYS A 48 -2.10 -19.65 17.99
C LYS A 48 -1.29 -20.21 19.15
N LYS A 49 -0.03 -19.80 19.30
CA LYS A 49 0.84 -20.22 20.39
C LYS A 49 0.43 -19.60 21.73
N ASN A 50 -0.22 -18.46 21.71
CA ASN A 50 -0.52 -17.67 22.91
C ASN A 50 -2.01 -17.68 23.30
N LYS A 51 -2.83 -18.49 22.67
CA LYS A 51 -4.29 -18.61 22.92
C LYS A 51 -5.02 -17.26 22.83
N ALA A 52 -4.54 -16.35 22.01
CA ALA A 52 -5.09 -15.01 22.00
C ALA A 52 -6.39 -14.92 21.19
N LYS A 53 -7.44 -14.46 21.84
CA LYS A 53 -8.67 -14.00 21.18
C LYS A 53 -8.52 -12.58 20.67
N GLU A 54 -7.28 -12.10 20.59
CA GLU A 54 -6.97 -10.74 20.19
C GLU A 54 -7.09 -10.56 18.68
N LYS A 55 -7.49 -9.37 18.29
CA LYS A 55 -7.49 -9.00 16.88
C LYS A 55 -6.08 -8.79 16.37
N LEU A 56 -5.87 -9.02 15.09
CA LEU A 56 -4.60 -8.76 14.46
C LEU A 56 -4.36 -7.24 14.34
N SER A 57 -3.10 -6.86 14.39
CA SER A 57 -2.70 -5.48 14.08
C SER A 57 -2.93 -5.19 12.60
N MET A 58 -3.37 -3.98 12.31
CA MET A 58 -3.57 -3.55 10.93
C MET A 58 -2.23 -3.45 10.20
N VAL A 59 -2.17 -3.95 8.97
CA VAL A 59 -0.99 -3.88 8.11
C VAL A 59 -1.25 -2.88 7.00
N HIS A 60 -0.30 -1.96 6.80
CA HIS A 60 -0.33 -0.96 5.74
C HIS A 60 0.81 -1.22 4.77
N ILE A 61 0.47 -1.42 3.51
CA ILE A 61 1.48 -1.52 2.45
C ILE A 61 1.51 -0.17 1.73
N LEU A 62 2.66 0.47 1.76
CA LEU A 62 2.89 1.74 1.08
C LEU A 62 3.89 1.52 -0.05
N VAL A 63 3.51 1.84 -1.27
CA VAL A 63 4.38 1.76 -2.43
C VAL A 63 4.84 3.16 -2.78
N PHE A 64 6.13 3.43 -2.58
CA PHE A 64 6.75 4.69 -2.97
C PHE A 64 7.33 4.55 -4.36
N TYR A 65 6.78 5.29 -5.30
CA TYR A 65 7.25 5.32 -6.67
C TYR A 65 8.12 6.55 -6.88
N THR A 66 9.39 6.31 -7.22
CA THR A 66 10.39 7.37 -7.42
C THR A 66 10.72 7.63 -8.89
N GLY A 67 10.09 6.91 -9.82
CA GLY A 67 10.31 7.08 -11.25
C GLY A 67 9.84 8.44 -11.75
N GLU A 68 10.45 8.92 -12.84
CA GLU A 68 10.10 10.20 -13.43
C GLU A 68 8.82 10.16 -14.27
N LYS A 69 8.56 9.01 -14.89
CA LYS A 69 7.33 8.82 -15.68
C LYS A 69 6.13 8.62 -14.76
N PRO A 70 4.95 9.15 -15.12
CA PRO A 70 3.75 8.89 -14.33
C PRO A 70 3.46 7.39 -14.23
N TRP A 71 2.89 6.98 -13.07
CA TRP A 71 2.48 5.60 -12.89
C TRP A 71 1.27 5.32 -13.79
N ASN A 72 1.47 4.49 -14.80
CA ASN A 72 0.45 4.15 -15.80
C ASN A 72 -0.01 2.69 -15.75
N ALA A 73 0.36 1.97 -14.71
CA ALA A 73 -0.06 0.59 -14.50
C ALA A 73 -1.25 0.52 -13.54
N ALA A 74 -1.77 -0.69 -13.32
CA ALA A 74 -2.89 -0.92 -12.43
C ALA A 74 -2.61 -0.43 -11.01
N ARG A 75 -3.64 0.15 -10.38
CA ARG A 75 -3.64 0.59 -8.99
C ARG A 75 -4.58 -0.25 -8.14
N GLN A 76 -5.45 -1.01 -8.78
CA GLN A 76 -6.43 -1.89 -8.14
C GLN A 76 -6.38 -3.26 -8.83
N LEU A 77 -6.68 -4.30 -8.04
CA LEU A 77 -6.69 -5.66 -8.56
C LEU A 77 -7.71 -5.84 -9.68
N SER A 78 -8.84 -5.16 -9.62
CA SER A 78 -9.89 -5.22 -10.65
C SER A 78 -9.40 -4.80 -12.03
N GLU A 79 -8.33 -4.01 -12.11
CA GLU A 79 -7.74 -3.61 -13.38
C GLU A 79 -6.89 -4.71 -14.01
N LEU A 80 -6.52 -5.74 -13.25
CA LEU A 80 -5.71 -6.87 -13.71
C LEU A 80 -6.50 -8.17 -13.87
N VAL A 81 -7.69 -8.24 -13.29
CA VAL A 81 -8.50 -9.46 -13.26
C VAL A 81 -9.71 -9.28 -14.15
N GLU A 82 -9.96 -10.27 -14.99
CA GLU A 82 -11.20 -10.33 -15.77
C GLU A 82 -12.31 -10.86 -14.85
N VAL A 83 -13.16 -9.94 -14.38
CA VAL A 83 -14.23 -10.29 -13.46
C VAL A 83 -15.43 -10.80 -14.24
N ASP A 84 -15.87 -12.03 -13.93
CA ASP A 84 -17.08 -12.60 -14.52
C ASP A 84 -18.30 -11.96 -13.84
N GLU A 85 -19.17 -11.31 -14.63
CA GLU A 85 -20.36 -10.60 -14.14
C GLU A 85 -21.27 -11.48 -13.30
N ARG A 86 -21.34 -12.78 -13.59
CA ARG A 86 -22.17 -13.72 -12.84
C ARG A 86 -21.70 -13.92 -11.40
N PHE A 87 -20.41 -13.67 -11.14
CA PHE A 87 -19.78 -13.91 -9.84
C PHE A 87 -19.16 -12.65 -9.26
N GLU A 88 -19.56 -11.50 -9.76
CA GLU A 88 -19.00 -10.21 -9.34
C GLU A 88 -19.10 -10.00 -7.82
N SER A 89 -20.19 -10.46 -7.20
CA SER A 89 -20.40 -10.32 -5.76
C SER A 89 -19.40 -11.11 -4.91
N TYR A 90 -18.70 -12.07 -5.49
CA TYR A 90 -17.68 -12.85 -4.80
C TYR A 90 -16.27 -12.31 -5.00
N PHE A 91 -16.10 -11.30 -5.84
CA PHE A 91 -14.79 -10.71 -6.10
C PHE A 91 -14.47 -9.67 -5.03
N HIS A 92 -13.27 -9.79 -4.46
CA HIS A 92 -12.74 -8.82 -3.50
C HIS A 92 -11.63 -8.03 -4.15
N ASP A 93 -11.88 -6.76 -4.38
CA ASP A 93 -10.89 -5.88 -4.96
C ASP A 93 -9.83 -5.50 -3.92
N TYR A 94 -8.65 -5.19 -4.38
CA TYR A 94 -7.56 -4.69 -3.57
C TYR A 94 -7.05 -3.40 -4.19
N GLN A 95 -7.02 -2.34 -3.39
CA GLN A 95 -6.50 -1.06 -3.81
C GLN A 95 -5.11 -0.84 -3.21
N MET A 96 -4.13 -0.61 -4.08
CA MET A 96 -2.77 -0.33 -3.67
C MET A 96 -2.64 1.10 -3.18
N ASN A 97 -1.88 1.30 -2.10
CA ASN A 97 -1.55 2.63 -1.60
C ASN A 97 -0.28 3.11 -2.30
N LEU A 98 -0.46 3.84 -3.39
CA LEU A 98 0.64 4.34 -4.21
C LEU A 98 0.94 5.79 -3.89
N ILE A 99 2.20 6.08 -3.65
CA ILE A 99 2.69 7.44 -3.41
C ILE A 99 3.70 7.76 -4.51
N GLU A 100 3.34 8.71 -5.38
CA GLU A 100 4.18 9.17 -6.47
C GLU A 100 5.00 10.36 -5.99
N LEU A 101 6.27 10.13 -5.63
CA LEU A 101 7.11 11.17 -5.04
C LEU A 101 7.35 12.35 -5.98
N CYS A 102 7.52 12.10 -7.27
CA CYS A 102 7.68 13.18 -8.24
C CYS A 102 6.47 14.10 -8.31
N GLU A 103 5.25 13.54 -8.21
CA GLU A 103 4.03 14.33 -8.19
C GLU A 103 3.93 15.17 -6.91
N ILE A 104 4.30 14.61 -5.77
CA ILE A 104 4.31 15.33 -4.50
C ILE A 104 5.31 16.49 -4.56
N ILE A 105 6.51 16.28 -5.10
CA ILE A 105 7.53 17.30 -5.25
C ILE A 105 7.03 18.43 -6.15
N LYS A 106 6.39 18.11 -7.28
CA LYS A 106 5.79 19.09 -8.18
C LYS A 106 4.75 19.96 -7.48
N ILE A 107 3.88 19.36 -6.69
CA ILE A 107 2.85 20.07 -5.91
C ILE A 107 3.51 21.00 -4.90
N CYS A 108 4.55 20.55 -4.20
CA CYS A 108 5.27 21.38 -3.22
C CYS A 108 5.95 22.57 -3.88
N ILE A 109 6.59 22.38 -5.03
CA ILE A 109 7.23 23.47 -5.79
C ILE A 109 6.19 24.48 -6.26
N PHE A 110 5.07 24.01 -6.80
CA PHE A 110 3.96 24.86 -7.24
C PHE A 110 3.41 25.69 -6.09
N SER A 111 3.17 25.07 -4.95
CA SER A 111 2.67 25.76 -3.75
C SER A 111 3.61 26.86 -3.28
N ARG A 112 4.93 26.60 -3.29
CA ARG A 112 5.94 27.61 -2.94
C ARG A 112 5.94 28.79 -3.92
N LYS A 113 5.85 28.52 -5.21
CA LYS A 113 5.80 29.57 -6.24
C LYS A 113 4.55 30.45 -6.10
N THR A 114 3.41 29.83 -5.84
CA THR A 114 2.16 30.55 -5.64
C THR A 114 2.22 31.42 -4.38
N PHE A 115 2.76 30.90 -3.30
CA PHE A 115 2.94 31.65 -2.05
C PHE A 115 3.85 32.85 -2.25
N LYS A 116 4.98 32.71 -2.96
CA LYS A 116 5.90 33.81 -3.24
C LYS A 116 5.30 34.91 -4.11
N LYS A 117 4.37 34.57 -5.01
CA LYS A 117 3.70 35.54 -5.86
C LYS A 117 2.68 36.40 -5.09
N ASN A 118 2.18 35.92 -3.97
CA ASN A 118 1.17 36.60 -3.16
C ASN A 118 1.75 37.43 -2.01
N VAL A 119 3.07 37.53 -1.94
CA VAL A 119 3.77 38.31 -0.91
C VAL A 119 4.29 39.66 -1.53
#